data_ed387349ba7f6686cf8f968c11dddbc5
#
_entry.id   ed387349ba7f6686cf8f968c11dddbc5
#
_cell.length_a   1.000
_cell.length_b   1.000
_cell.length_c   1.000
_cell.angle_alpha   90.00
_cell.angle_beta   90.00
_cell.angle_gamma   90.00
#
_symmetry.space_group_name_H-M   'P 1'
#
loop_
_entity.id
_entity.type
_entity.pdbx_description
1 polymer ?
#
loop_
_entity_poly.entity_id
_entity_poly.type
_entity_poly.pdbx_seq_one_letter_code
_entity_poly.pdbx_strand_id
1 'polypeptide(L)'
;MNFGSDLLNSWHTFLMNKLWRDPARIFLAMTGCVILSWSLQNITWTIPLILGVVAAALADIDDRLTGRLRNMLITLVCFCIATVSVEILFPYPPLFMIGLALSSWVFTLLGALGQRYATISFGALLIAIYTMLGIHLFSDWYIQPVLLLAGALWYNVLTLIMHLLFPVQPVQQQLAATYTQLAGYLDTKANLFDPDTGDSDEPSLIDAALANSQLVSQFNITKTAIQSRLNGERAARNSRRSLLYYFAAQEIHERANSSHVQYHQLRNEWRYSEILFRFQRLSHMQANACRQIAHSVTLKKPYQHEHRFERTFFHLEQALNRLKAQYPQDPNTRALQWLLRNLKAIDDQLLSIASEQVLNNQWLNSDIHLSQIGMTGWQDIRVRFSRHFSPN
;
A
#
# COMPACT_ATOMS: atom_id res chain seq x y z
N MET A 1 11.86 11.03 33.32
CA MET A 1 12.03 11.31 31.89
C MET A 1 12.84 10.15 31.28
N ASN A 2 12.16 9.25 30.59
CA ASN A 2 12.79 8.04 30.02
C ASN A 2 13.33 8.35 28.60
N PHE A 3 14.48 9.00 28.51
CA PHE A 3 15.15 9.36 27.25
C PHE A 3 15.46 8.11 26.38
N GLY A 4 15.69 6.95 27.01
CA GLY A 4 15.98 5.70 26.30
C GLY A 4 14.78 5.07 25.62
N SER A 5 13.58 5.15 26.19
CA SER A 5 12.36 4.60 25.61
C SER A 5 11.84 5.44 24.45
N ASP A 6 12.02 6.76 24.51
CA ASP A 6 11.60 7.68 23.44
C ASP A 6 12.54 7.59 22.23
N LEU A 7 13.85 7.42 22.46
CA LEU A 7 14.81 7.14 21.40
C LEU A 7 14.52 5.79 20.72
N LEU A 8 14.33 4.72 21.48
CA LEU A 8 14.00 3.40 20.93
C LEU A 8 12.67 3.41 20.16
N ASN A 9 11.65 4.10 20.64
CA ASN A 9 10.38 4.28 19.93
C ASN A 9 10.55 5.13 18.66
N SER A 10 11.39 6.15 18.69
CA SER A 10 11.69 7.00 17.56
C SER A 10 12.46 6.22 16.46
N TRP A 11 13.47 5.44 16.86
CA TRP A 11 14.20 4.53 15.97
C TRP A 11 13.31 3.44 15.40
N HIS A 12 12.42 2.88 16.21
CA HIS A 12 11.46 1.88 15.77
C HIS A 12 10.47 2.47 14.75
N THR A 13 10.00 3.69 14.98
CA THR A 13 9.10 4.40 14.05
C THR A 13 9.82 4.78 12.75
N PHE A 14 11.10 5.18 12.84
CA PHE A 14 11.95 5.50 11.70
C PHE A 14 12.21 4.27 10.82
N LEU A 15 12.58 3.13 11.41
CA LEU A 15 12.78 1.84 10.71
C LEU A 15 11.47 1.24 10.16
N MET A 16 10.32 1.62 10.73
CA MET A 16 9.00 1.17 10.26
C MET A 16 8.49 1.96 9.05
N ASN A 17 9.04 3.13 8.75
CA ASN A 17 8.62 3.92 7.61
C ASN A 17 9.17 3.30 6.31
N LYS A 18 8.28 2.99 5.35
CA LYS A 18 8.64 2.41 4.04
C LYS A 18 9.67 3.25 3.30
N LEU A 19 9.58 4.57 3.40
CA LEU A 19 10.50 5.52 2.76
C LEU A 19 11.97 5.28 3.15
N TRP A 20 12.24 4.80 4.36
CA TRP A 20 13.59 4.57 4.87
C TRP A 20 13.99 3.10 4.90
N ARG A 21 13.03 2.19 4.98
CA ARG A 21 13.30 0.74 5.10
C ARG A 21 13.91 0.15 3.82
N ASP A 22 13.38 0.50 2.66
CA ASP A 22 13.86 -0.05 1.39
C ASP A 22 15.26 0.48 1.05
N PRO A 23 15.56 1.80 1.14
CA PRO A 23 16.93 2.31 1.05
C PRO A 23 17.89 1.73 2.12
N ALA A 24 17.45 1.62 3.37
CA ALA A 24 18.27 1.07 4.44
C ALA A 24 18.65 -0.40 4.19
N ARG A 25 17.74 -1.20 3.65
CA ARG A 25 17.99 -2.60 3.28
C ARG A 25 19.03 -2.70 2.18
N ILE A 26 18.91 -1.88 1.14
CA ILE A 26 19.90 -1.83 0.05
C ILE A 26 21.26 -1.37 0.59
N PHE A 27 21.27 -0.33 1.42
CA PHE A 27 22.49 0.17 2.05
C PHE A 27 23.18 -0.91 2.90
N LEU A 28 22.43 -1.63 3.76
CA LEU A 28 22.96 -2.73 4.55
C LEU A 28 23.50 -3.86 3.69
N ALA A 29 22.82 -4.20 2.59
CA ALA A 29 23.29 -5.22 1.67
C ALA A 29 24.60 -4.81 0.99
N MET A 30 24.70 -3.56 0.50
CA MET A 30 25.93 -3.04 -0.10
C MET A 30 27.08 -2.98 0.91
N THR A 31 26.81 -2.47 2.12
CA THR A 31 27.81 -2.40 3.20
C THR A 31 28.34 -3.80 3.55
N GLY A 32 27.46 -4.79 3.61
CA GLY A 32 27.85 -6.18 3.83
C GLY A 32 28.81 -6.70 2.74
N CYS A 33 28.55 -6.38 1.47
CA CYS A 33 29.44 -6.74 0.36
C CYS A 33 30.82 -6.07 0.47
N VAL A 34 30.87 -4.79 0.85
CA VAL A 34 32.13 -4.06 1.05
C VAL A 34 32.95 -4.69 2.19
N ILE A 35 32.29 -4.95 3.33
CA ILE A 35 32.94 -5.57 4.50
C ILE A 35 33.48 -6.96 4.13
N LEU A 36 32.73 -7.76 3.38
CA LEU A 36 33.14 -9.08 2.93
C LEU A 36 34.38 -8.99 2.03
N SER A 37 34.35 -8.12 1.01
CA SER A 37 35.47 -7.93 0.09
C SER A 37 36.73 -7.43 0.80
N TRP A 38 36.57 -6.51 1.78
CA TRP A 38 37.65 -6.04 2.61
C TRP A 38 38.25 -7.15 3.48
N SER A 39 37.41 -7.94 4.14
CA SER A 39 37.86 -9.04 5.01
C SER A 39 38.67 -10.13 4.25
N LEU A 40 38.29 -10.35 2.97
CA LEU A 40 38.95 -11.30 2.07
C LEU A 40 40.16 -10.67 1.33
N GLN A 41 40.47 -9.40 1.60
CA GLN A 41 41.57 -8.61 0.97
C GLN A 41 41.48 -8.53 -0.57
N ASN A 42 40.30 -8.74 -1.14
CA ASN A 42 40.03 -8.72 -2.58
C ASN A 42 39.07 -7.60 -2.94
N ILE A 43 39.56 -6.36 -2.99
CA ILE A 43 38.73 -5.17 -3.26
C ILE A 43 38.06 -5.22 -4.64
N THR A 44 38.67 -5.88 -5.63
CA THR A 44 38.10 -6.04 -6.98
C THR A 44 36.76 -6.79 -6.99
N TRP A 45 36.48 -7.63 -5.98
CA TRP A 45 35.22 -8.36 -5.83
C TRP A 45 34.04 -7.47 -5.42
N THR A 46 34.33 -6.30 -4.88
CA THR A 46 33.29 -5.36 -4.43
C THR A 46 32.35 -4.94 -5.54
N ILE A 47 32.88 -4.67 -6.73
CA ILE A 47 32.09 -4.17 -7.87
C ILE A 47 31.03 -5.20 -8.29
N PRO A 48 31.38 -6.44 -8.67
CA PRO A 48 30.36 -7.40 -9.11
C PRO A 48 29.39 -7.79 -7.98
N LEU A 49 29.82 -7.86 -6.72
CA LEU A 49 28.94 -8.12 -5.58
C LEU A 49 27.87 -7.02 -5.43
N ILE A 50 28.28 -5.75 -5.47
CA ILE A 50 27.33 -4.62 -5.37
C ILE A 50 26.38 -4.60 -6.57
N LEU A 51 26.87 -4.82 -7.78
CA LEU A 51 26.06 -4.85 -8.99
C LEU A 51 25.00 -5.99 -8.92
N GLY A 52 25.37 -7.15 -8.36
CA GLY A 52 24.45 -8.24 -8.07
C GLY A 52 23.35 -7.84 -7.07
N VAL A 53 23.71 -7.12 -5.99
CA VAL A 53 22.75 -6.55 -5.03
C VAL A 53 21.77 -5.60 -5.71
N VAL A 54 22.28 -4.66 -6.55
CA VAL A 54 21.45 -3.67 -7.25
C VAL A 54 20.46 -4.36 -8.19
N ALA A 55 20.93 -5.30 -9.00
CA ALA A 55 20.06 -6.03 -9.93
C ALA A 55 18.96 -6.82 -9.18
N ALA A 56 19.31 -7.47 -8.07
CA ALA A 56 18.34 -8.20 -7.25
C ALA A 56 17.34 -7.24 -6.55
N ALA A 57 17.80 -6.06 -6.10
CA ALA A 57 16.93 -5.06 -5.51
C ALA A 57 15.88 -4.51 -6.49
N LEU A 58 16.26 -4.34 -7.75
CA LEU A 58 15.35 -3.91 -8.83
C LEU A 58 14.37 -5.01 -9.27
N ALA A 59 14.76 -6.29 -9.10
CA ALA A 59 13.91 -7.44 -9.38
C ALA A 59 13.00 -7.83 -8.20
N ASP A 60 13.17 -7.22 -7.01
CA ASP A 60 12.44 -7.58 -5.79
C ASP A 60 10.97 -7.15 -5.88
N ILE A 61 10.09 -8.09 -5.53
CA ILE A 61 8.64 -7.85 -5.43
C ILE A 61 8.15 -8.34 -4.08
N ASP A 62 7.31 -7.55 -3.45
CA ASP A 62 6.71 -7.93 -2.17
C ASP A 62 5.64 -9.02 -2.38
N ASP A 63 5.92 -10.21 -1.86
CA ASP A 63 5.08 -11.40 -1.95
C ASP A 63 5.12 -12.20 -0.63
N ARG A 64 4.26 -13.21 -0.50
CA ARG A 64 4.29 -14.17 0.62
C ARG A 64 5.57 -15.02 0.57
N LEU A 65 5.93 -15.67 1.70
CA LEU A 65 7.16 -16.45 1.82
C LEU A 65 7.37 -17.45 0.68
N THR A 66 6.36 -18.25 0.35
CA THR A 66 6.43 -19.23 -0.74
C THR A 66 6.60 -18.57 -2.10
N GLY A 67 5.92 -17.44 -2.33
CA GLY A 67 6.07 -16.63 -3.53
C GLY A 67 7.45 -15.99 -3.61
N ARG A 68 7.99 -15.46 -2.50
CA ARG A 68 9.34 -14.91 -2.43
C ARG A 68 10.41 -15.96 -2.72
N LEU A 69 10.34 -17.15 -2.11
CA LEU A 69 11.28 -18.24 -2.38
C LEU A 69 11.26 -18.66 -3.85
N ARG A 70 10.06 -18.79 -4.45
CA ARG A 70 9.92 -19.07 -5.87
C ARG A 70 10.50 -17.97 -6.74
N ASN A 71 10.21 -16.72 -6.42
CA ASN A 71 10.73 -15.57 -7.17
C ASN A 71 12.25 -15.47 -7.06
N MET A 72 12.80 -15.66 -5.86
CA MET A 72 14.25 -15.73 -5.63
C MET A 72 14.92 -16.79 -6.50
N LEU A 73 14.32 -18.01 -6.54
CA LEU A 73 14.84 -19.09 -7.37
C LEU A 73 14.80 -18.74 -8.86
N ILE A 74 13.65 -18.24 -9.35
CA ILE A 74 13.48 -17.82 -10.74
C ILE A 74 14.47 -16.71 -11.10
N THR A 75 14.62 -15.71 -10.24
CA THR A 75 15.55 -14.58 -10.43
C THR A 75 16.99 -15.08 -10.52
N LEU A 76 17.44 -15.94 -9.60
CA LEU A 76 18.79 -16.50 -9.63
C LEU A 76 19.04 -17.37 -10.87
N VAL A 77 18.06 -18.16 -11.30
CA VAL A 77 18.17 -18.96 -12.54
C VAL A 77 18.26 -18.04 -13.76
N CYS A 78 17.41 -17.02 -13.86
CA CYS A 78 17.47 -16.05 -14.96
C CYS A 78 18.80 -15.28 -14.97
N PHE A 79 19.30 -14.88 -13.80
CA PHE A 79 20.59 -14.20 -13.68
C PHE A 79 21.76 -15.13 -14.06
N CYS A 80 21.72 -16.39 -13.65
CA CYS A 80 22.71 -17.39 -14.06
C CYS A 80 22.72 -17.59 -15.58
N ILE A 81 21.57 -17.75 -16.19
CA ILE A 81 21.46 -17.88 -17.66
C ILE A 81 22.00 -16.64 -18.36
N ALA A 82 21.63 -15.45 -17.87
CA ALA A 82 22.08 -14.18 -18.44
C ALA A 82 23.61 -14.01 -18.38
N THR A 83 24.22 -14.23 -17.19
CA THR A 83 25.67 -14.10 -17.01
C THR A 83 26.46 -15.11 -17.82
N VAL A 84 26.10 -16.39 -17.74
CA VAL A 84 26.79 -17.47 -18.45
C VAL A 84 26.66 -17.32 -19.96
N SER A 85 25.48 -16.90 -20.45
CA SER A 85 25.28 -16.64 -21.88
C SER A 85 26.21 -15.54 -22.40
N VAL A 86 26.37 -14.43 -21.64
CA VAL A 86 27.28 -13.35 -21.99
C VAL A 86 28.73 -13.84 -22.05
N GLU A 87 29.21 -14.53 -21.01
CA GLU A 87 30.58 -15.04 -20.95
C GLU A 87 30.93 -15.99 -22.08
N ILE A 88 30.01 -16.89 -22.47
CA ILE A 88 30.23 -17.88 -23.54
C ILE A 88 30.16 -17.21 -24.92
N LEU A 89 29.24 -16.29 -25.15
CA LEU A 89 28.99 -15.71 -26.48
C LEU A 89 29.91 -14.52 -26.78
N PHE A 90 30.39 -13.80 -25.77
CA PHE A 90 31.18 -12.60 -25.94
C PHE A 90 32.43 -12.75 -26.83
N PRO A 91 33.20 -13.88 -26.77
CA PRO A 91 34.35 -14.11 -27.65
C PRO A 91 33.98 -14.21 -29.14
N TYR A 92 32.68 -14.43 -29.46
CA TYR A 92 32.20 -14.62 -30.82
C TYR A 92 31.23 -13.49 -31.23
N PRO A 93 31.69 -12.33 -31.73
CA PRO A 93 30.86 -11.13 -31.95
C PRO A 93 29.55 -11.38 -32.73
N PRO A 94 29.50 -12.13 -33.84
CA PRO A 94 28.24 -12.37 -34.56
C PRO A 94 27.24 -13.22 -33.77
N LEU A 95 27.71 -14.22 -33.01
CA LEU A 95 26.88 -15.04 -32.15
C LEU A 95 26.38 -14.26 -30.95
N PHE A 96 27.25 -13.38 -30.38
CA PHE A 96 26.88 -12.50 -29.29
C PHE A 96 25.77 -11.51 -29.68
N MET A 97 25.83 -10.90 -30.88
CA MET A 97 24.76 -10.02 -31.36
C MET A 97 23.41 -10.74 -31.49
N ILE A 98 23.41 -11.94 -32.06
CA ILE A 98 22.20 -12.77 -32.21
C ILE A 98 21.69 -13.18 -30.82
N GLY A 99 22.57 -13.63 -29.92
CA GLY A 99 22.22 -14.02 -28.56
C GLY A 99 21.64 -12.89 -27.75
N LEU A 100 22.22 -11.68 -27.87
CA LEU A 100 21.72 -10.48 -27.19
C LEU A 100 20.33 -10.09 -27.70
N ALA A 101 20.13 -10.08 -29.01
CA ALA A 101 18.82 -9.80 -29.61
C ALA A 101 17.76 -10.82 -29.16
N LEU A 102 18.08 -12.11 -29.20
CA LEU A 102 17.18 -13.19 -28.79
C LEU A 102 16.86 -13.12 -27.29
N SER A 103 17.87 -12.92 -26.44
CA SER A 103 17.67 -12.79 -24.98
C SER A 103 16.81 -11.58 -24.64
N SER A 104 17.07 -10.42 -25.26
CA SER A 104 16.24 -9.22 -25.08
C SER A 104 14.80 -9.45 -25.49
N TRP A 105 14.57 -10.13 -26.61
CA TRP A 105 13.25 -10.48 -27.09
C TRP A 105 12.52 -11.44 -26.13
N VAL A 106 13.20 -12.51 -25.67
CA VAL A 106 12.63 -13.47 -24.70
C VAL A 106 12.31 -12.81 -23.38
N PHE A 107 13.23 -11.99 -22.82
CA PHE A 107 12.98 -11.30 -21.56
C PHE A 107 11.87 -10.24 -21.67
N THR A 108 11.73 -9.57 -22.81
CA THR A 108 10.61 -8.65 -23.05
C THR A 108 9.28 -9.40 -23.11
N LEU A 109 9.22 -10.55 -23.79
CA LEU A 109 8.02 -11.40 -23.81
C LEU A 109 7.65 -11.94 -22.43
N LEU A 110 8.64 -12.37 -21.63
CA LEU A 110 8.42 -12.76 -20.24
C LEU A 110 7.80 -11.61 -19.42
N GLY A 111 8.22 -10.36 -19.68
CA GLY A 111 7.63 -9.17 -19.07
C GLY A 111 6.13 -8.99 -19.38
N ALA A 112 5.67 -9.40 -20.54
CA ALA A 112 4.26 -9.33 -20.93
C ALA A 112 3.35 -10.29 -20.13
N LEU A 113 3.91 -11.34 -19.50
CA LEU A 113 3.16 -12.27 -18.66
C LEU A 113 2.69 -11.69 -17.33
N GLY A 114 3.20 -10.52 -16.93
CA GLY A 114 2.78 -9.80 -15.72
C GLY A 114 3.90 -9.04 -15.03
N GLN A 115 3.51 -8.14 -14.13
CA GLN A 115 4.42 -7.24 -13.41
C GLN A 115 5.60 -7.97 -12.74
N ARG A 116 5.35 -9.17 -12.21
CA ARG A 116 6.37 -10.02 -11.58
C ARG A 116 7.49 -10.41 -12.55
N TYR A 117 7.11 -10.88 -13.72
CA TYR A 117 8.08 -11.32 -14.73
C TYR A 117 8.78 -10.13 -15.38
N ALA A 118 8.12 -8.98 -15.46
CA ALA A 118 8.69 -7.76 -16.00
C ALA A 118 9.89 -7.28 -15.16
N THR A 119 9.79 -7.28 -13.83
CA THR A 119 10.89 -6.86 -12.94
C THR A 119 12.05 -7.86 -12.95
N ILE A 120 11.77 -9.17 -12.97
CA ILE A 120 12.81 -10.22 -13.08
C ILE A 120 13.55 -10.11 -14.41
N SER A 121 12.82 -9.91 -15.51
CA SER A 121 13.40 -9.73 -16.85
C SER A 121 14.29 -8.51 -16.95
N PHE A 122 13.85 -7.40 -16.37
CA PHE A 122 14.64 -6.18 -16.30
C PHE A 122 15.94 -6.39 -15.49
N GLY A 123 15.87 -7.06 -14.35
CA GLY A 123 17.04 -7.42 -13.55
C GLY A 123 18.00 -8.35 -14.31
N ALA A 124 17.49 -9.31 -15.09
CA ALA A 124 18.31 -10.22 -15.89
C ALA A 124 19.04 -9.49 -17.04
N LEU A 125 18.39 -8.53 -17.69
CA LEU A 125 19.04 -7.69 -18.71
C LEU A 125 20.13 -6.80 -18.10
N LEU A 126 19.90 -6.24 -16.91
CA LEU A 126 20.91 -5.47 -16.19
C LEU A 126 22.13 -6.34 -15.82
N ILE A 127 21.92 -7.54 -15.33
CA ILE A 127 23.01 -8.48 -15.01
C ILE A 127 23.81 -8.81 -16.27
N ALA A 128 23.16 -9.03 -17.43
CA ALA A 128 23.84 -9.26 -18.70
C ALA A 128 24.77 -8.07 -19.06
N ILE A 129 24.27 -6.83 -18.92
CA ILE A 129 25.07 -5.62 -19.15
C ILE A 129 26.24 -5.55 -18.15
N TYR A 130 26.01 -5.85 -16.89
CA TYR A 130 27.06 -5.82 -15.86
C TYR A 130 28.14 -6.87 -16.09
N THR A 131 27.76 -8.06 -16.57
CA THR A 131 28.72 -9.09 -16.98
C THR A 131 29.56 -8.60 -18.15
N MET A 132 28.94 -8.00 -19.16
CA MET A 132 29.64 -7.46 -20.33
C MET A 132 30.64 -6.36 -19.95
N LEU A 133 30.29 -5.47 -19.02
CA LEU A 133 31.15 -4.39 -18.57
C LEU A 133 32.38 -4.90 -17.79
N GLY A 134 32.27 -6.02 -17.12
CA GLY A 134 33.31 -6.54 -16.24
C GLY A 134 34.10 -7.72 -16.82
N ILE A 135 33.86 -8.14 -18.06
CA ILE A 135 34.42 -9.36 -18.66
C ILE A 135 35.98 -9.39 -18.68
N HIS A 136 36.63 -8.23 -18.64
CA HIS A 136 38.08 -8.13 -18.61
C HIS A 136 38.67 -7.91 -17.21
N LEU A 137 37.82 -7.86 -16.16
CA LEU A 137 38.27 -7.64 -14.77
C LEU A 137 38.90 -8.88 -14.13
N PHE A 138 38.56 -10.07 -14.61
CA PHE A 138 38.97 -11.35 -14.03
C PHE A 138 39.62 -12.24 -15.10
N SER A 139 40.65 -12.98 -14.71
CA SER A 139 41.31 -13.95 -15.59
C SER A 139 40.42 -15.18 -15.86
N ASP A 140 39.64 -15.59 -14.85
CA ASP A 140 38.78 -16.78 -14.93
C ASP A 140 37.34 -16.36 -15.22
N TRP A 141 36.78 -16.94 -16.27
CA TRP A 141 35.42 -16.63 -16.76
C TRP A 141 34.29 -16.83 -15.75
N TYR A 142 34.48 -17.73 -14.76
CA TYR A 142 33.45 -18.08 -13.78
C TYR A 142 33.41 -17.13 -12.57
N ILE A 143 34.49 -16.38 -12.28
CA ILE A 143 34.58 -15.56 -11.07
C ILE A 143 33.53 -14.45 -11.06
N GLN A 144 33.40 -13.74 -12.16
CA GLN A 144 32.43 -12.64 -12.25
C GLN A 144 30.99 -13.08 -12.17
N PRO A 145 30.51 -14.11 -12.91
CA PRO A 145 29.16 -14.68 -12.73
C PRO A 145 28.87 -15.12 -11.29
N VAL A 146 29.82 -15.81 -10.66
CA VAL A 146 29.66 -16.27 -9.27
C VAL A 146 29.53 -15.10 -8.30
N LEU A 147 30.32 -14.03 -8.44
CA LEU A 147 30.24 -12.86 -7.58
C LEU A 147 28.93 -12.08 -7.76
N LEU A 148 28.46 -11.91 -9.01
CA LEU A 148 27.18 -11.28 -9.30
C LEU A 148 26.01 -12.07 -8.66
N LEU A 149 26.02 -13.39 -8.81
CA LEU A 149 25.00 -14.27 -8.20
C LEU A 149 25.12 -14.29 -6.68
N ALA A 150 26.33 -14.26 -6.10
CA ALA A 150 26.54 -14.18 -4.66
C ALA A 150 25.98 -12.88 -4.08
N GLY A 151 26.20 -11.73 -4.75
CA GLY A 151 25.60 -10.45 -4.37
C GLY A 151 24.07 -10.46 -4.42
N ALA A 152 23.51 -11.04 -5.49
CA ALA A 152 22.05 -11.21 -5.63
C ALA A 152 21.47 -12.14 -4.56
N LEU A 153 22.14 -13.25 -4.26
CA LEU A 153 21.75 -14.19 -3.22
C LEU A 153 21.79 -13.52 -1.84
N TRP A 154 22.86 -12.79 -1.53
CA TRP A 154 23.01 -12.06 -0.28
C TRP A 154 21.84 -11.08 -0.04
N TYR A 155 21.49 -10.28 -1.06
CA TYR A 155 20.35 -9.37 -0.99
C TYR A 155 19.03 -10.13 -0.74
N ASN A 156 18.80 -11.21 -1.46
CA ASN A 156 17.60 -12.03 -1.30
C ASN A 156 17.49 -12.66 0.10
N VAL A 157 18.60 -13.16 0.66
CA VAL A 157 18.65 -13.70 2.02
C VAL A 157 18.34 -12.61 3.05
N LEU A 158 18.95 -11.43 2.92
CA LEU A 158 18.68 -10.31 3.81
C LEU A 158 17.20 -9.89 3.74
N THR A 159 16.64 -9.83 2.54
CA THR A 159 15.22 -9.54 2.30
C THR A 159 14.32 -10.59 2.95
N LEU A 160 14.68 -11.87 2.87
CA LEU A 160 13.94 -12.97 3.49
C LEU A 160 13.97 -12.87 5.02
N ILE A 161 15.14 -12.57 5.60
CA ILE A 161 15.29 -12.35 7.04
C ILE A 161 14.40 -11.19 7.51
N MET A 162 14.46 -10.06 6.81
CA MET A 162 13.61 -8.90 7.12
C MET A 162 12.11 -9.24 7.02
N HIS A 163 11.73 -10.06 6.05
CA HIS A 163 10.34 -10.50 5.90
C HIS A 163 9.89 -11.43 7.04
N LEU A 164 10.77 -12.30 7.52
CA LEU A 164 10.50 -13.20 8.66
C LEU A 164 10.38 -12.43 9.98
N LEU A 165 11.20 -11.39 10.15
CA LEU A 165 11.15 -10.53 11.34
C LEU A 165 9.90 -9.64 11.37
N PHE A 166 9.40 -9.19 10.19
CA PHE A 166 8.30 -8.23 10.06
C PHE A 166 7.21 -8.67 9.06
N PRO A 167 6.51 -9.79 9.28
CA PRO A 167 5.68 -10.44 8.27
C PRO A 167 4.40 -9.68 7.88
N VAL A 168 3.88 -8.79 8.73
CA VAL A 168 2.57 -8.11 8.54
C VAL A 168 2.70 -6.66 8.10
N GLN A 169 3.89 -6.07 8.15
CA GLN A 169 4.10 -4.64 7.88
C GLN A 169 3.70 -4.17 6.47
N PRO A 170 3.96 -4.90 5.38
CA PRO A 170 3.56 -4.45 4.05
C PRO A 170 2.05 -4.22 3.93
N VAL A 171 1.23 -5.10 4.51
CA VAL A 171 -0.24 -4.95 4.49
C VAL A 171 -0.68 -3.74 5.32
N GLN A 172 -0.09 -3.54 6.50
CA GLN A 172 -0.40 -2.38 7.35
C GLN A 172 -0.03 -1.06 6.66
N GLN A 173 1.11 -1.03 5.97
CA GLN A 173 1.51 0.15 5.20
C GLN A 173 0.56 0.45 4.04
N GLN A 174 0.13 -0.59 3.30
CA GLN A 174 -0.85 -0.40 2.22
C GLN A 174 -2.22 0.06 2.76
N LEU A 175 -2.66 -0.48 3.89
CA LEU A 175 -3.87 -0.01 4.57
C LEU A 175 -3.74 1.44 5.04
N ALA A 176 -2.62 1.82 5.63
CA ALA A 176 -2.37 3.20 6.04
C ALA A 176 -2.37 4.14 4.82
N ALA A 177 -1.74 3.74 3.71
CA ALA A 177 -1.78 4.48 2.45
C ALA A 177 -3.21 4.61 1.91
N THR A 178 -4.03 3.54 1.99
CA THR A 178 -5.45 3.58 1.59
C THR A 178 -6.22 4.61 2.42
N TYR A 179 -6.08 4.61 3.74
CA TYR A 179 -6.77 5.59 4.59
C TYR A 179 -6.26 7.02 4.37
N THR A 180 -4.98 7.20 4.04
CA THR A 180 -4.44 8.52 3.68
C THR A 180 -5.03 9.03 2.35
N GLN A 181 -5.11 8.17 1.33
CA GLN A 181 -5.74 8.50 0.05
C GLN A 181 -7.25 8.74 0.21
N LEU A 182 -7.92 7.94 1.04
CA LEU A 182 -9.34 8.12 1.37
C LEU A 182 -9.58 9.47 2.05
N ALA A 183 -8.71 9.87 2.97
CA ALA A 183 -8.77 11.18 3.60
C ALA A 183 -8.61 12.31 2.57
N GLY A 184 -7.65 12.19 1.66
CA GLY A 184 -7.48 13.14 0.56
C GLY A 184 -8.73 13.25 -0.33
N TYR A 185 -9.33 12.11 -0.67
CA TYR A 185 -10.58 12.09 -1.44
C TYR A 185 -11.75 12.75 -0.68
N LEU A 186 -11.90 12.49 0.62
CA LEU A 186 -12.94 13.15 1.45
C LEU A 186 -12.71 14.65 1.55
N ASP A 187 -11.46 15.12 1.60
CA ASP A 187 -11.15 16.56 1.59
C ASP A 187 -11.51 17.20 0.25
N THR A 188 -11.19 16.58 -0.88
CA THR A 188 -11.60 17.11 -2.18
C THR A 188 -13.11 17.17 -2.31
N LYS A 189 -13.84 16.19 -1.76
CA LYS A 189 -15.30 16.20 -1.67
C LYS A 189 -15.82 17.30 -0.74
N ALA A 190 -15.14 17.56 0.38
CA ALA A 190 -15.50 18.64 1.30
C ALA A 190 -15.37 20.02 0.64
N ASN A 191 -14.34 20.20 -0.19
CA ASN A 191 -14.12 21.46 -0.92
C ASN A 191 -15.22 21.76 -1.96
N LEU A 192 -15.97 20.73 -2.41
CA LEU A 192 -17.15 20.95 -3.27
C LEU A 192 -18.30 21.72 -2.56
N PHE A 193 -18.30 21.77 -1.22
CA PHE A 193 -19.26 22.55 -0.44
C PHE A 193 -18.80 23.99 -0.17
N ASP A 194 -17.58 24.37 -0.61
CA ASP A 194 -17.04 25.70 -0.36
C ASP A 194 -17.78 26.74 -1.21
N PRO A 195 -18.47 27.71 -0.60
CA PRO A 195 -19.20 28.74 -1.32
C PRO A 195 -18.27 29.73 -2.03
N ASP A 196 -17.00 29.82 -1.64
CA ASP A 196 -16.03 30.77 -2.19
C ASP A 196 -15.28 30.21 -3.42
N THR A 197 -15.44 28.92 -3.72
CA THR A 197 -14.95 28.34 -4.99
C THR A 197 -15.69 29.06 -6.15
N GLY A 198 -14.91 29.60 -7.11
CA GLY A 198 -15.41 30.41 -8.21
C GLY A 198 -16.55 29.80 -9.02
N ASP A 199 -17.09 30.55 -9.97
CA ASP A 199 -18.32 30.21 -10.74
C ASP A 199 -18.19 28.91 -11.59
N SER A 200 -16.99 28.34 -11.74
CA SER A 200 -16.75 27.04 -12.42
C SER A 200 -16.41 25.93 -11.43
N ASP A 201 -17.25 24.91 -11.37
CA ASP A 201 -16.98 23.67 -10.59
C ASP A 201 -15.92 22.78 -11.21
N GLU A 202 -15.55 23.03 -12.45
CA GLU A 202 -14.76 22.15 -13.30
C GLU A 202 -13.41 21.75 -12.68
N PRO A 203 -12.60 22.68 -12.13
CA PRO A 203 -11.35 22.29 -11.48
C PRO A 203 -11.55 21.40 -10.25
N SER A 204 -12.52 21.74 -9.40
CA SER A 204 -12.80 20.99 -8.16
C SER A 204 -13.36 19.58 -8.43
N LEU A 205 -14.14 19.40 -9.50
CA LEU A 205 -14.64 18.11 -9.95
C LEU A 205 -13.52 17.25 -10.55
N ILE A 206 -12.60 17.87 -11.30
CA ILE A 206 -11.41 17.20 -11.84
C ILE A 206 -10.54 16.71 -10.69
N ASP A 207 -10.27 17.53 -9.69
CA ASP A 207 -9.49 17.16 -8.51
C ASP A 207 -10.13 16.00 -7.75
N ALA A 208 -11.46 16.02 -7.56
CA ALA A 208 -12.19 14.92 -6.94
C ALA A 208 -12.12 13.63 -7.78
N ALA A 209 -12.20 13.72 -9.11
CA ALA A 209 -12.08 12.58 -10.00
C ALA A 209 -10.67 11.99 -9.99
N LEU A 210 -9.63 12.83 -9.97
CA LEU A 210 -8.23 12.40 -9.85
C LEU A 210 -7.97 11.72 -8.51
N ALA A 211 -8.43 12.30 -7.40
CA ALA A 211 -8.32 11.72 -6.07
C ALA A 211 -9.05 10.37 -5.98
N ASN A 212 -10.24 10.26 -6.60
CA ASN A 212 -10.98 9.00 -6.71
C ASN A 212 -10.18 7.93 -7.49
N SER A 213 -9.61 8.28 -8.64
CA SER A 213 -8.80 7.36 -9.45
C SER A 213 -7.58 6.84 -8.69
N GLN A 214 -6.88 7.74 -7.97
CA GLN A 214 -5.74 7.37 -7.13
C GLN A 214 -6.17 6.45 -5.99
N LEU A 215 -7.28 6.72 -5.33
CA LEU A 215 -7.82 5.90 -4.26
C LEU A 215 -8.21 4.50 -4.75
N VAL A 216 -8.89 4.39 -5.90
CA VAL A 216 -9.26 3.09 -6.52
C VAL A 216 -8.00 2.28 -6.88
N SER A 217 -6.98 2.93 -7.42
CA SER A 217 -5.68 2.29 -7.67
C SER A 217 -5.06 1.75 -6.37
N GLN A 218 -5.09 2.55 -5.30
CA GLN A 218 -4.58 2.15 -3.98
C GLN A 218 -5.39 0.99 -3.38
N PHE A 219 -6.71 0.95 -3.55
CA PHE A 219 -7.53 -0.19 -3.14
C PHE A 219 -7.08 -1.48 -3.84
N ASN A 220 -6.78 -1.44 -5.14
CA ASN A 220 -6.31 -2.62 -5.89
C ASN A 220 -4.94 -3.11 -5.37
N ILE A 221 -4.01 -2.21 -5.07
CA ILE A 221 -2.70 -2.54 -4.48
C ILE A 221 -2.90 -3.21 -3.11
N THR A 222 -3.73 -2.61 -2.26
CA THR A 222 -4.00 -3.13 -0.91
C THR A 222 -4.72 -4.47 -0.94
N LYS A 223 -5.68 -4.64 -1.87
CA LYS A 223 -6.35 -5.91 -2.15
C LYS A 223 -5.34 -7.01 -2.46
N THR A 224 -4.44 -6.76 -3.40
CA THR A 224 -3.41 -7.72 -3.80
C THR A 224 -2.49 -8.07 -2.64
N ALA A 225 -2.08 -7.08 -1.83
CA ALA A 225 -1.25 -7.29 -0.65
C ALA A 225 -1.96 -8.14 0.42
N ILE A 226 -3.25 -7.95 0.64
CA ILE A 226 -4.05 -8.76 1.56
C ILE A 226 -4.22 -10.18 1.02
N GLN A 227 -4.59 -10.33 -0.27
CA GLN A 227 -4.78 -11.63 -0.90
C GLN A 227 -3.51 -12.50 -0.85
N SER A 228 -2.35 -11.88 -1.10
CA SER A 228 -1.08 -12.60 -1.05
C SER A 228 -0.78 -13.21 0.33
N ARG A 229 -1.41 -12.70 1.40
CA ARG A 229 -1.20 -13.13 2.79
C ARG A 229 -2.27 -14.07 3.36
N LEU A 230 -3.46 -14.14 2.74
CA LEU A 230 -4.59 -14.93 3.25
C LEU A 230 -4.39 -16.45 3.17
N ASN A 231 -3.50 -16.96 2.35
CA ASN A 231 -3.34 -18.40 2.11
C ASN A 231 -2.41 -19.13 3.10
N GLY A 232 -2.12 -18.55 4.29
CA GLY A 232 -1.30 -19.15 5.34
C GLY A 232 -2.05 -19.27 6.67
N GLU A 233 -2.08 -20.46 7.30
CA GLU A 233 -2.86 -20.75 8.52
C GLU A 233 -2.49 -19.87 9.74
N ARG A 234 -1.23 -19.47 9.90
CA ARG A 234 -0.79 -18.59 11.00
C ARG A 234 -1.10 -17.09 10.76
N ALA A 235 -1.43 -16.72 9.54
CA ALA A 235 -1.77 -15.35 9.16
C ALA A 235 -3.23 -14.96 9.48
N ALA A 236 -4.07 -15.91 9.86
CA ALA A 236 -5.54 -15.73 9.92
C ALA A 236 -5.99 -14.63 10.88
N ARG A 237 -5.38 -14.48 12.05
CA ARG A 237 -5.83 -13.49 13.06
C ARG A 237 -5.49 -12.04 12.67
N ASN A 238 -4.27 -11.81 12.19
CA ASN A 238 -3.83 -10.48 11.73
C ASN A 238 -4.45 -10.10 10.37
N SER A 239 -4.72 -11.10 9.53
CA SER A 239 -5.38 -10.90 8.23
C SER A 239 -6.85 -10.52 8.40
N ARG A 240 -7.56 -11.07 9.40
CA ARG A 240 -8.96 -10.70 9.71
C ARG A 240 -9.08 -9.21 10.03
N ARG A 241 -8.23 -8.69 10.90
CA ARG A 241 -8.21 -7.27 11.24
C ARG A 241 -7.94 -6.40 10.01
N SER A 242 -6.96 -6.78 9.19
CA SER A 242 -6.64 -6.05 7.95
C SER A 242 -7.82 -6.03 6.96
N LEU A 243 -8.56 -7.13 6.86
CA LEU A 243 -9.77 -7.22 6.04
C LEU A 243 -10.87 -6.29 6.53
N LEU A 244 -11.10 -6.23 7.84
CA LEU A 244 -12.11 -5.34 8.42
C LEU A 244 -11.80 -3.87 8.13
N TYR A 245 -10.55 -3.45 8.32
CA TYR A 245 -10.11 -2.10 7.95
C TYR A 245 -10.28 -1.83 6.45
N TYR A 246 -9.97 -2.81 5.61
CA TYR A 246 -10.12 -2.68 4.17
C TYR A 246 -11.59 -2.52 3.77
N PHE A 247 -12.49 -3.36 4.30
CA PHE A 247 -13.93 -3.26 3.99
C PHE A 247 -14.55 -1.99 4.55
N ALA A 248 -14.16 -1.55 5.75
CA ALA A 248 -14.61 -0.27 6.28
C ALA A 248 -14.17 0.90 5.38
N ALA A 249 -12.93 0.89 4.87
CA ALA A 249 -12.47 1.91 3.94
C ALA A 249 -13.26 1.89 2.61
N GLN A 250 -13.61 0.70 2.09
CA GLN A 250 -14.45 0.56 0.89
C GLN A 250 -15.87 1.09 1.14
N GLU A 251 -16.50 0.74 2.26
CA GLU A 251 -17.83 1.23 2.60
C GLU A 251 -17.84 2.77 2.73
N ILE A 252 -16.82 3.35 3.39
CA ILE A 252 -16.67 4.81 3.48
C ILE A 252 -16.55 5.42 2.08
N HIS A 253 -15.74 4.84 1.19
CA HIS A 253 -15.59 5.31 -0.17
C HIS A 253 -16.90 5.20 -0.96
N GLU A 254 -17.61 4.08 -0.88
CA GLU A 254 -18.90 3.89 -1.56
C GLU A 254 -19.93 4.92 -1.09
N ARG A 255 -20.02 5.18 0.22
CA ARG A 255 -20.92 6.22 0.77
C ARG A 255 -20.55 7.61 0.30
N ALA A 256 -19.26 7.94 0.29
CA ALA A 256 -18.79 9.23 -0.22
C ALA A 256 -19.02 9.38 -1.73
N ASN A 257 -18.93 8.29 -2.51
CA ASN A 257 -19.10 8.31 -3.97
C ASN A 257 -20.57 8.26 -4.39
N SER A 258 -21.46 7.65 -3.58
CA SER A 258 -22.87 7.48 -3.91
C SER A 258 -23.68 8.78 -3.98
N SER A 259 -23.09 9.93 -3.62
CA SER A 259 -23.75 11.22 -3.66
C SER A 259 -23.75 11.82 -5.07
N HIS A 260 -24.78 11.50 -5.87
CA HIS A 260 -25.07 12.21 -7.12
C HIS A 260 -25.76 13.57 -6.83
N VAL A 261 -25.06 14.44 -6.11
CA VAL A 261 -25.56 15.75 -5.76
C VAL A 261 -25.02 16.75 -6.76
N GLN A 262 -25.89 17.61 -7.26
CA GLN A 262 -25.49 18.75 -8.08
C GLN A 262 -24.96 19.85 -7.16
N TYR A 263 -23.67 19.77 -6.82
CA TYR A 263 -23.00 20.69 -5.89
C TYR A 263 -23.15 22.15 -6.32
N HIS A 264 -23.11 22.42 -7.63
CA HIS A 264 -23.28 23.75 -8.17
C HIS A 264 -24.67 24.35 -7.81
N GLN A 265 -25.76 23.57 -7.96
CA GLN A 265 -27.10 24.04 -7.60
C GLN A 265 -27.21 24.26 -6.09
N LEU A 266 -26.69 23.36 -5.28
CA LEU A 266 -26.69 23.53 -3.82
C LEU A 266 -25.94 24.80 -3.40
N ARG A 267 -24.77 25.07 -4.01
CA ARG A 267 -24.02 26.29 -3.68
C ARG A 267 -24.74 27.55 -4.08
N ASN A 268 -25.31 27.62 -5.27
CA ASN A 268 -26.01 28.79 -5.75
C ASN A 268 -27.23 29.12 -4.88
N GLU A 269 -27.96 28.10 -4.43
CA GLU A 269 -29.19 28.31 -3.64
C GLU A 269 -28.87 28.60 -2.17
N TRP A 270 -27.86 27.90 -1.59
CA TRP A 270 -27.53 27.97 -0.17
C TRP A 270 -26.22 28.69 0.13
N ARG A 271 -25.68 29.50 -0.82
CA ARG A 271 -24.40 30.20 -0.71
C ARG A 271 -24.25 31.02 0.57
N TYR A 272 -25.32 31.66 0.99
CA TYR A 272 -25.36 32.50 2.19
C TYR A 272 -25.86 31.80 3.44
N SER A 273 -26.02 30.47 3.36
CA SER A 273 -26.48 29.64 4.47
C SER A 273 -25.29 28.94 5.18
N GLU A 274 -25.36 28.89 6.51
CA GLU A 274 -24.41 28.13 7.30
C GLU A 274 -24.38 26.61 6.98
N ILE A 275 -25.41 26.10 6.27
CA ILE A 275 -25.60 24.66 6.09
C ILE A 275 -24.45 24.03 5.31
N LEU A 276 -24.00 24.64 4.22
CA LEU A 276 -22.91 24.14 3.39
C LEU A 276 -21.59 24.08 4.18
N PHE A 277 -21.29 25.13 4.93
CA PHE A 277 -20.12 25.17 5.79
C PHE A 277 -20.14 24.05 6.86
N ARG A 278 -21.31 23.70 7.39
CA ARG A 278 -21.46 22.62 8.36
C ARG A 278 -21.22 21.25 7.71
N PHE A 279 -21.68 21.03 6.47
CA PHE A 279 -21.38 19.82 5.67
C PHE A 279 -19.89 19.74 5.36
N GLN A 280 -19.29 20.82 4.88
CA GLN A 280 -17.85 20.91 4.63
C GLN A 280 -17.03 20.53 5.86
N ARG A 281 -17.31 21.19 6.99
CA ARG A 281 -16.63 20.93 8.27
C ARG A 281 -16.73 19.47 8.71
N LEU A 282 -17.92 18.87 8.60
CA LEU A 282 -18.12 17.47 8.98
C LEU A 282 -17.32 16.52 8.08
N SER A 283 -17.31 16.77 6.77
CA SER A 283 -16.51 15.99 5.81
C SER A 283 -15.01 16.10 6.09
N HIS A 284 -14.49 17.29 6.43
CA HIS A 284 -13.10 17.45 6.86
C HIS A 284 -12.78 16.72 8.18
N MET A 285 -13.75 16.71 9.13
CA MET A 285 -13.57 15.93 10.36
C MET A 285 -13.45 14.43 10.05
N GLN A 286 -14.27 13.90 9.13
CA GLN A 286 -14.19 12.49 8.69
C GLN A 286 -12.88 12.19 7.95
N ALA A 287 -12.42 13.11 7.10
CA ALA A 287 -11.10 13.00 6.47
C ALA A 287 -9.98 12.95 7.51
N ASN A 288 -10.05 13.80 8.54
CA ASN A 288 -9.07 13.79 9.62
C ASN A 288 -9.11 12.50 10.45
N ALA A 289 -10.29 11.94 10.71
CA ALA A 289 -10.45 10.64 11.34
C ALA A 289 -9.78 9.52 10.51
N CYS A 290 -9.94 9.53 9.20
CA CYS A 290 -9.23 8.60 8.30
C CYS A 290 -7.70 8.74 8.41
N ARG A 291 -7.15 9.96 8.53
CA ARG A 291 -5.71 10.18 8.78
C ARG A 291 -5.27 9.61 10.13
N GLN A 292 -6.08 9.80 11.16
CA GLN A 292 -5.81 9.23 12.49
C GLN A 292 -5.82 7.70 12.44
N ILE A 293 -6.74 7.08 11.68
CA ILE A 293 -6.76 5.63 11.46
C ILE A 293 -5.50 5.18 10.71
N ALA A 294 -5.06 5.89 9.68
CA ALA A 294 -3.81 5.60 8.97
C ALA A 294 -2.61 5.60 9.94
N HIS A 295 -2.52 6.60 10.82
CA HIS A 295 -1.52 6.66 11.88
C HIS A 295 -1.65 5.50 12.87
N SER A 296 -2.87 5.17 13.30
CA SER A 296 -3.13 4.09 14.25
C SER A 296 -2.70 2.73 13.71
N VAL A 297 -2.95 2.48 12.41
CA VAL A 297 -2.52 1.25 11.71
C VAL A 297 -0.99 1.17 11.63
N THR A 298 -0.31 2.29 11.36
CA THR A 298 1.15 2.34 11.24
C THR A 298 1.83 2.18 12.59
N LEU A 299 1.36 2.88 13.62
CA LEU A 299 1.98 2.92 14.94
C LEU A 299 1.48 1.82 15.89
N LYS A 300 0.52 1.01 15.44
CA LYS A 300 -0.18 -0.01 16.27
C LYS A 300 -0.83 0.59 17.53
N LYS A 301 -1.21 1.86 17.49
CA LYS A 301 -1.94 2.54 18.55
C LYS A 301 -3.46 2.47 18.27
N PRO A 302 -4.32 2.42 19.30
CA PRO A 302 -5.76 2.43 19.07
C PRO A 302 -6.22 3.79 18.53
N TYR A 303 -7.12 3.76 17.54
CA TYR A 303 -7.85 4.94 17.11
C TYR A 303 -8.92 5.28 18.15
N GLN A 304 -9.03 6.55 18.49
CA GLN A 304 -10.07 7.05 19.39
C GLN A 304 -11.02 7.94 18.58
N HIS A 305 -12.30 7.56 18.56
CA HIS A 305 -13.31 8.37 17.91
C HIS A 305 -13.64 9.60 18.75
N GLU A 306 -13.70 10.79 18.11
CA GLU A 306 -13.89 12.05 18.81
C GLU A 306 -15.37 12.28 19.18
N HIS A 307 -15.70 12.58 20.42
CA HIS A 307 -17.06 12.97 20.84
C HIS A 307 -17.61 14.25 20.17
N ARG A 308 -16.75 14.98 19.45
CA ARG A 308 -17.17 16.16 18.68
C ARG A 308 -18.11 15.83 17.52
N PHE A 309 -18.04 14.60 17.00
CA PHE A 309 -18.90 14.15 15.91
C PHE A 309 -20.38 14.21 16.31
N GLU A 310 -20.75 13.69 17.46
CA GLU A 310 -22.13 13.70 17.97
C GLU A 310 -22.72 15.12 18.02
N ARG A 311 -21.95 16.07 18.57
CA ARG A 311 -22.38 17.47 18.64
C ARG A 311 -22.51 18.10 17.26
N THR A 312 -21.58 17.81 16.36
CA THR A 312 -21.58 18.36 14.99
C THR A 312 -22.77 17.83 14.21
N PHE A 313 -23.06 16.53 14.32
CA PHE A 313 -24.26 15.92 13.73
C PHE A 313 -25.55 16.52 14.30
N PHE A 314 -25.64 16.66 15.60
CA PHE A 314 -26.81 17.24 16.26
C PHE A 314 -27.10 18.67 15.75
N HIS A 315 -26.08 19.51 15.67
CA HIS A 315 -26.24 20.88 15.16
C HIS A 315 -26.58 20.92 13.66
N LEU A 316 -26.01 20.01 12.87
CA LEU A 316 -26.32 19.91 11.45
C LEU A 316 -27.76 19.44 11.22
N GLU A 317 -28.26 18.47 12.00
CA GLU A 317 -29.64 18.03 11.97
C GLU A 317 -30.62 19.11 12.37
N GLN A 318 -30.33 19.87 13.41
CA GLN A 318 -31.15 21.00 13.79
C GLN A 318 -31.24 22.06 12.68
N ALA A 319 -30.10 22.40 12.07
CA ALA A 319 -30.03 23.35 10.97
C ALA A 319 -30.86 22.84 9.77
N LEU A 320 -30.71 21.57 9.41
CA LEU A 320 -31.45 20.96 8.31
C LEU A 320 -32.96 20.86 8.59
N ASN A 321 -33.37 20.56 9.83
CA ASN A 321 -34.79 20.54 10.20
C ASN A 321 -35.44 21.93 10.15
N ARG A 322 -34.72 22.99 10.53
CA ARG A 322 -35.18 24.38 10.36
C ARG A 322 -35.37 24.72 8.89
N LEU A 323 -34.39 24.34 8.06
CA LEU A 323 -34.42 24.56 6.61
C LEU A 323 -35.61 23.82 5.97
N LYS A 324 -35.86 22.57 6.37
CA LYS A 324 -37.01 21.78 5.90
C LYS A 324 -38.35 22.38 6.31
N ALA A 325 -38.44 22.99 7.49
CA ALA A 325 -39.63 23.68 7.93
C ALA A 325 -39.93 24.94 7.10
N GLN A 326 -38.86 25.63 6.65
CA GLN A 326 -38.98 26.80 5.77
C GLN A 326 -39.29 26.44 4.30
N TYR A 327 -38.72 25.35 3.80
CA TYR A 327 -38.79 24.89 2.40
C TYR A 327 -39.18 23.42 2.29
N PRO A 328 -40.43 23.04 2.61
CA PRO A 328 -40.83 21.63 2.76
C PRO A 328 -40.86 20.84 1.45
N GLN A 329 -40.97 21.46 0.31
CA GLN A 329 -41.07 20.81 -1.02
C GLN A 329 -39.82 20.95 -1.88
N ASP A 330 -38.78 21.59 -1.39
CA ASP A 330 -37.58 21.83 -2.18
C ASP A 330 -36.77 20.52 -2.37
N PRO A 331 -36.44 20.15 -3.62
CA PRO A 331 -35.66 18.97 -3.96
C PRO A 331 -34.25 19.05 -3.36
N ASN A 332 -33.65 20.21 -3.21
CA ASN A 332 -32.33 20.40 -2.67
C ASN A 332 -32.27 20.10 -1.15
N THR A 333 -33.37 20.39 -0.43
CA THR A 333 -33.50 19.98 0.97
C THR A 333 -33.51 18.45 1.12
N ARG A 334 -34.10 17.69 0.18
CA ARG A 334 -34.03 16.23 0.16
C ARG A 334 -32.62 15.74 -0.14
N ALA A 335 -31.91 16.39 -1.07
CA ALA A 335 -30.52 16.06 -1.37
C ALA A 335 -29.61 16.23 -0.14
N LEU A 336 -29.77 17.33 0.61
CA LEU A 336 -29.05 17.56 1.87
C LEU A 336 -29.37 16.50 2.93
N GLN A 337 -30.64 16.05 3.04
CA GLN A 337 -31.00 14.95 3.96
C GLN A 337 -30.32 13.65 3.58
N TRP A 338 -30.24 13.34 2.30
CA TRP A 338 -29.57 12.15 1.82
C TRP A 338 -28.06 12.22 2.05
N LEU A 339 -27.43 13.36 1.83
CA LEU A 339 -26.05 13.63 2.18
C LEU A 339 -25.78 13.40 3.67
N LEU A 340 -26.64 13.92 4.54
CA LEU A 340 -26.52 13.72 5.99
C LEU A 340 -26.57 12.23 6.37
N ARG A 341 -27.45 11.45 5.74
CA ARG A 341 -27.51 9.98 5.95
C ARG A 341 -26.20 9.30 5.55
N ASN A 342 -25.61 9.69 4.41
CA ASN A 342 -24.35 9.14 3.96
C ASN A 342 -23.21 9.49 4.92
N LEU A 343 -23.13 10.75 5.38
CA LEU A 343 -22.12 11.17 6.35
C LEU A 343 -22.28 10.43 7.69
N LYS A 344 -23.52 10.18 8.13
CA LYS A 344 -23.77 9.32 9.31
C LYS A 344 -23.30 7.89 9.10
N ALA A 345 -23.60 7.29 7.95
CA ALA A 345 -23.14 5.95 7.64
C ALA A 345 -21.61 5.85 7.57
N ILE A 346 -20.92 6.90 7.12
CA ILE A 346 -19.45 7.00 7.20
C ILE A 346 -19.00 7.04 8.66
N ASP A 347 -19.66 7.82 9.50
CA ASP A 347 -19.34 7.94 10.93
C ASP A 347 -19.53 6.62 11.68
N ASP A 348 -20.61 5.87 11.37
CA ASP A 348 -20.86 4.53 11.91
C ASP A 348 -19.70 3.56 11.57
N GLN A 349 -19.12 3.66 10.37
CA GLN A 349 -17.95 2.86 9.98
C GLN A 349 -16.71 3.27 10.78
N LEU A 350 -16.47 4.57 10.97
CA LEU A 350 -15.36 5.07 11.78
C LEU A 350 -15.49 4.63 13.24
N LEU A 351 -16.70 4.66 13.79
CA LEU A 351 -17.00 4.22 15.14
C LEU A 351 -16.83 2.69 15.28
N SER A 352 -17.23 1.91 14.27
CA SER A 352 -17.04 0.45 14.27
C SER A 352 -15.56 0.07 14.36
N ILE A 353 -14.68 0.79 13.68
CA ILE A 353 -13.22 0.59 13.76
C ILE A 353 -12.73 0.87 15.19
N ALA A 354 -13.20 1.94 15.82
CA ALA A 354 -12.80 2.29 17.19
C ALA A 354 -13.27 1.23 18.21
N SER A 355 -14.54 0.79 18.10
CA SER A 355 -15.15 -0.20 19.02
C SER A 355 -14.50 -1.58 18.88
N GLU A 356 -14.16 -2.02 17.68
CA GLU A 356 -13.53 -3.30 17.46
C GLU A 356 -12.09 -3.34 18.00
N GLN A 357 -11.38 -2.22 17.97
CA GLN A 357 -10.07 -2.11 18.64
C GLN A 357 -10.18 -2.26 20.15
N VAL A 358 -11.22 -1.72 20.77
CA VAL A 358 -11.46 -1.86 22.20
C VAL A 358 -11.78 -3.31 22.56
N LEU A 359 -12.67 -3.96 21.79
CA LEU A 359 -13.01 -5.37 21.97
C LEU A 359 -11.78 -6.28 21.81
N ASN A 360 -10.96 -6.05 20.79
CA ASN A 360 -9.76 -6.87 20.54
C ASN A 360 -8.70 -6.71 21.64
N ASN A 361 -8.56 -5.53 22.24
CA ASN A 361 -7.69 -5.32 23.39
C ASN A 361 -8.21 -5.99 24.68
N GLN A 362 -9.53 -6.04 24.88
CA GLN A 362 -10.14 -6.79 25.97
C GLN A 362 -10.00 -8.31 25.80
N TRP A 363 -10.09 -8.82 24.54
CA TRP A 363 -9.95 -10.25 24.22
C TRP A 363 -8.51 -10.76 24.33
N LEU A 364 -7.51 -9.91 24.12
CA LEU A 364 -6.09 -10.24 24.37
C LEU A 364 -5.79 -10.45 25.86
N ASN A 365 -6.64 -9.89 26.73
CA ASN A 365 -6.50 -10.01 28.19
C ASN A 365 -7.41 -11.08 28.82
N SER A 366 -8.31 -11.67 28.03
CA SER A 366 -9.20 -12.76 28.49
C SER A 366 -9.05 -13.99 27.58
N ASP A 367 -8.43 -15.04 28.11
CA ASP A 367 -8.26 -16.36 27.47
C ASP A 367 -9.56 -17.17 27.31
N ILE A 368 -10.73 -16.53 27.08
CA ILE A 368 -12.03 -17.21 27.13
C ILE A 368 -12.76 -17.18 25.78
N HIS A 369 -13.02 -18.37 25.25
CA HIS A 369 -14.01 -18.80 24.23
C HIS A 369 -13.96 -18.21 22.82
N LEU A 370 -12.88 -18.47 22.09
CA LEU A 370 -12.77 -18.19 20.64
C LEU A 370 -13.43 -19.25 19.72
N SER A 371 -13.91 -20.36 20.25
CA SER A 371 -14.43 -21.48 19.42
C SER A 371 -15.86 -21.28 18.93
N GLN A 372 -16.67 -20.47 19.58
CA GLN A 372 -18.10 -20.29 19.21
C GLN A 372 -18.38 -19.12 18.25
N ILE A 373 -17.54 -18.09 18.22
CA ILE A 373 -17.72 -16.92 17.32
C ILE A 373 -16.99 -17.11 15.98
N GLY A 374 -16.05 -18.04 15.93
CA GLY A 374 -15.17 -18.23 14.76
C GLY A 374 -15.83 -18.77 13.51
N MET A 375 -16.96 -19.50 13.62
CA MET A 375 -17.51 -20.21 12.44
C MET A 375 -18.50 -19.39 11.62
N THR A 376 -19.34 -18.57 12.24
CA THR A 376 -20.33 -17.75 11.52
C THR A 376 -19.70 -16.51 10.83
N GLY A 377 -18.76 -15.85 11.48
CA GLY A 377 -18.08 -14.69 10.91
C GLY A 377 -17.18 -15.01 9.72
N TRP A 378 -16.60 -16.21 9.64
CA TRP A 378 -15.79 -16.64 8.51
C TRP A 378 -16.61 -16.91 7.24
N GLN A 379 -17.82 -17.43 7.37
CA GLN A 379 -18.72 -17.66 6.23
C GLN A 379 -19.20 -16.34 5.66
N ASP A 380 -19.54 -15.36 6.48
CA ASP A 380 -19.95 -14.02 6.03
C ASP A 380 -18.81 -13.24 5.37
N ILE A 381 -17.60 -13.31 5.92
CA ILE A 381 -16.41 -12.69 5.32
C ILE A 381 -16.08 -13.36 3.98
N ARG A 382 -16.16 -14.71 3.91
CA ARG A 382 -15.88 -15.45 2.68
C ARG A 382 -16.91 -15.16 1.59
N VAL A 383 -18.20 -15.04 1.95
CA VAL A 383 -19.29 -14.69 1.02
C VAL A 383 -19.17 -13.24 0.53
N ARG A 384 -18.87 -12.27 1.42
CA ARG A 384 -18.60 -10.89 1.01
C ARG A 384 -17.34 -10.79 0.15
N PHE A 385 -16.29 -11.52 0.52
CA PHE A 385 -15.05 -11.58 -0.26
C PHE A 385 -15.30 -12.18 -1.66
N SER A 386 -16.07 -13.27 -1.76
CA SER A 386 -16.38 -13.88 -3.06
C SER A 386 -17.27 -13.00 -3.94
N ARG A 387 -18.20 -12.22 -3.37
CA ARG A 387 -19.03 -11.27 -4.13
C ARG A 387 -18.26 -10.04 -4.65
N HIS A 388 -17.28 -9.54 -3.89
CA HIS A 388 -16.49 -8.36 -4.30
C HIS A 388 -15.29 -8.73 -5.16
N PHE A 389 -14.87 -9.99 -5.17
CA PHE A 389 -13.66 -10.44 -5.85
C PHE A 389 -13.92 -11.47 -6.95
N SER A 390 -15.18 -11.77 -7.27
CA SER A 390 -15.54 -12.53 -8.46
C SER A 390 -15.27 -11.66 -9.69
N PRO A 391 -14.45 -12.09 -10.65
CA PRO A 391 -14.36 -11.41 -11.94
C PRO A 391 -15.69 -11.62 -12.67
N ASN A 392 -16.36 -10.55 -13.05
CA ASN A 392 -17.31 -10.57 -14.14
C ASN A 392 -16.54 -10.64 -15.42
#